data_172ce89d75c5448f11628335bbab5544
#
_entry.id   172ce89d75c5448f11628335bbab5544
#
_cell.length_a   1.000
_cell.length_b   1.000
_cell.length_c   1.000
_cell.angle_alpha   90.00
_cell.angle_beta   90.00
_cell.angle_gamma   90.00
#
_symmetry.space_group_name_H-M   'P 1'
#
loop_
_entity.id
_entity.type
_entity.pdbx_description
1 polymer ?
#
loop_
_entity_poly.entity_id
_entity_poly.type
_entity_poly.pdbx_seq_one_letter_code
_entity_poly.pdbx_strand_id
1 'polypeptide(L)'
;MLRNSLLTVTAAGALAAAPLAVSHLDDEQMMQSYRQSYLALLGLNFGPMVAMVKGEIPWDQERLEAFADDLDTLMDVDFLRGFPEGSQRGTTRAKPEIWDNKDDFADKYADLQKAVASLDEVAATGDRDAIAREVAATGDACKACHDEYKAKDYLY
;
A
#
# COMPACT_ATOMS: atom_id res chain seq x y z
N MET A 1 19.09 23.38 72.76
CA MET A 1 17.84 22.70 72.21
C MET A 1 17.67 23.16 70.79
N LEU A 2 18.19 22.36 69.80
CA LEU A 2 18.03 22.66 68.38
C LEU A 2 16.84 21.87 67.86
N ARG A 3 15.87 22.58 67.35
CA ARG A 3 14.72 21.97 66.65
C ARG A 3 15.06 21.88 65.17
N ASN A 4 15.29 20.66 64.68
CA ASN A 4 15.41 20.37 63.26
C ASN A 4 14.00 20.36 62.63
N SER A 5 13.71 21.33 61.77
CA SER A 5 12.52 21.29 60.89
C SER A 5 12.88 20.59 59.61
N LEU A 6 12.34 19.38 59.40
CA LEU A 6 12.36 18.69 58.12
C LEU A 6 11.35 19.35 57.17
N LEU A 7 11.87 19.98 56.12
CA LEU A 7 11.05 20.40 54.96
C LEU A 7 10.85 19.21 54.00
N THR A 8 9.66 18.67 54.00
CA THR A 8 9.23 17.70 52.98
C THR A 8 8.85 18.44 51.72
N VAL A 9 9.72 18.32 50.72
CA VAL A 9 9.42 18.81 49.35
C VAL A 9 8.58 17.72 48.62
N THR A 10 7.30 17.94 48.50
CA THR A 10 6.42 17.15 47.65
C THR A 10 6.60 17.58 46.19
N ALA A 11 7.34 16.82 45.40
CA ALA A 11 7.40 16.98 43.94
C ALA A 11 6.07 16.48 43.32
N ALA A 12 5.19 17.44 43.02
CA ALA A 12 4.02 17.16 42.17
C ALA A 12 4.46 16.94 40.73
N GLY A 13 4.56 15.70 40.34
CA GLY A 13 4.83 15.32 38.94
C GLY A 13 3.64 15.72 38.04
N ALA A 14 3.79 16.81 37.30
CA ALA A 14 2.88 17.14 36.22
C ALA A 14 3.08 16.08 35.09
N LEU A 15 2.17 15.10 34.98
CA LEU A 15 2.03 14.30 33.77
C LEU A 15 1.55 15.26 32.67
N ALA A 16 2.49 15.73 31.85
CA ALA A 16 2.16 16.39 30.60
C ALA A 16 1.51 15.34 29.71
N ALA A 17 0.19 15.38 29.56
CA ALA A 17 -0.52 14.66 28.53
C ALA A 17 0.00 15.20 27.18
N ALA A 18 0.89 14.47 26.54
CA ALA A 18 1.28 14.78 25.17
C ALA A 18 -0.02 14.73 24.34
N PRO A 19 -0.34 15.78 23.55
CA PRO A 19 -1.47 15.70 22.65
C PRO A 19 -1.22 14.51 21.71
N LEU A 20 -2.15 13.55 21.69
CA LEU A 20 -2.16 12.54 20.66
C LEU A 20 -2.21 13.30 19.33
N ALA A 21 -1.17 13.11 18.51
CA ALA A 21 -1.17 13.64 17.15
C ALA A 21 -2.31 12.94 16.42
N VAL A 22 -3.49 13.52 16.48
CA VAL A 22 -4.62 13.10 15.66
C VAL A 22 -4.23 13.50 14.24
N SER A 23 -4.03 12.52 13.37
CA SER A 23 -3.94 12.77 11.95
C SER A 23 -5.17 13.58 11.55
N HIS A 24 -4.95 14.78 11.00
CA HIS A 24 -6.02 15.69 10.57
C HIS A 24 -6.74 15.21 9.29
N LEU A 25 -6.83 13.90 9.11
CA LEU A 25 -7.62 13.31 8.02
C LEU A 25 -9.05 13.17 8.52
N ASP A 26 -9.97 13.86 7.85
CA ASP A 26 -11.40 13.61 8.03
C ASP A 26 -11.69 12.11 7.77
N ASP A 27 -12.69 11.55 8.44
CA ASP A 27 -13.03 10.11 8.30
C ASP A 27 -13.24 9.70 6.83
N GLU A 28 -13.79 10.58 6.00
CA GLU A 28 -13.97 10.38 4.56
C GLU A 28 -12.62 10.32 3.82
N GLN A 29 -11.58 11.03 4.27
CA GLN A 29 -10.25 11.03 3.68
C GLN A 29 -9.38 9.86 4.16
N MET A 30 -9.71 9.24 5.30
CA MET A 30 -8.95 8.15 5.86
C MET A 30 -8.91 6.93 4.91
N MET A 31 -10.07 6.51 4.40
CA MET A 31 -10.13 5.39 3.46
C MET A 31 -9.48 5.72 2.11
N GLN A 32 -9.60 6.94 1.65
CA GLN A 32 -8.91 7.43 0.47
C GLN A 32 -7.39 7.38 0.67
N SER A 33 -6.88 7.88 1.80
CA SER A 33 -5.46 7.84 2.12
C SER A 33 -4.94 6.40 2.24
N TYR A 34 -5.73 5.50 2.83
CA TYR A 34 -5.41 4.08 2.90
C TYR A 34 -5.22 3.49 1.50
N ARG A 35 -6.21 3.68 0.60
CA ARG A 35 -6.13 3.19 -0.79
C ARG A 35 -4.93 3.75 -1.54
N GLN A 36 -4.70 5.07 -1.45
CA GLN A 36 -3.61 5.75 -2.15
C GLN A 36 -2.25 5.31 -1.62
N SER A 37 -2.09 5.17 -0.31
CA SER A 37 -0.83 4.71 0.29
C SER A 37 -0.51 3.27 -0.11
N TYR A 38 -1.50 2.38 -0.05
CA TYR A 38 -1.33 1.00 -0.47
C TYR A 38 -0.92 0.89 -1.94
N LEU A 39 -1.64 1.55 -2.84
CA LEU A 39 -1.35 1.54 -4.28
C LEU A 39 -0.01 2.23 -4.61
N ALA A 40 0.39 3.23 -3.84
CA ALA A 40 1.71 3.84 -3.98
C ALA A 40 2.83 2.86 -3.62
N LEU A 41 2.67 2.08 -2.54
CA LEU A 41 3.63 1.04 -2.16
C LEU A 41 3.76 -0.03 -3.25
N LEU A 42 2.64 -0.50 -3.83
CA LEU A 42 2.70 -1.42 -4.96
C LEU A 42 3.48 -0.82 -6.13
N GLY A 43 3.19 0.43 -6.50
CA GLY A 43 3.88 1.09 -7.61
C GLY A 43 5.37 1.33 -7.37
N LEU A 44 5.78 1.62 -6.13
CA LEU A 44 7.17 1.84 -5.76
C LEU A 44 8.00 0.54 -5.79
N ASN A 45 7.41 -0.61 -5.54
CA ASN A 45 8.08 -1.91 -5.64
C ASN A 45 8.02 -2.44 -7.07
N PHE A 46 6.88 -2.37 -7.75
CA PHE A 46 6.73 -2.92 -9.10
C PHE A 46 7.45 -2.10 -10.18
N GLY A 47 7.42 -0.77 -10.08
CA GLY A 47 8.00 0.13 -11.09
C GLY A 47 9.47 -0.14 -11.42
N PRO A 48 10.37 -0.26 -10.43
CA PRO A 48 11.77 -0.59 -10.68
C PRO A 48 11.98 -1.95 -11.35
N MET A 49 11.18 -2.98 -11.05
CA MET A 49 11.26 -4.28 -11.73
C MET A 49 10.91 -4.15 -13.22
N VAL A 50 9.85 -3.40 -13.54
CA VAL A 50 9.51 -3.09 -14.94
C VAL A 50 10.65 -2.36 -15.64
N ALA A 51 11.27 -1.37 -14.98
CA ALA A 51 12.39 -0.62 -15.53
C ALA A 51 13.63 -1.49 -15.77
N MET A 52 13.93 -2.46 -14.88
CA MET A 52 15.01 -3.44 -15.06
C MET A 52 14.74 -4.36 -16.26
N VAL A 53 13.52 -4.91 -16.36
CA VAL A 53 13.11 -5.79 -17.47
C VAL A 53 13.18 -5.07 -18.81
N LYS A 54 12.81 -3.78 -18.85
CA LYS A 54 12.92 -2.96 -20.08
C LYS A 54 14.33 -2.47 -20.38
N GLY A 55 15.30 -2.67 -19.48
CA GLY A 55 16.65 -2.14 -19.62
C GLY A 55 16.75 -0.62 -19.44
N GLU A 56 15.76 0.02 -18.85
CA GLU A 56 15.75 1.46 -18.54
C GLU A 56 16.68 1.79 -17.36
N ILE A 57 16.90 0.81 -16.48
CA ILE A 57 17.89 0.85 -15.41
C ILE A 57 18.73 -0.45 -15.41
N PRO A 58 19.94 -0.45 -14.83
CA PRO A 58 20.75 -1.67 -14.72
C PRO A 58 20.00 -2.79 -13.99
N TRP A 59 20.18 -4.03 -14.46
CA TRP A 59 19.67 -5.21 -13.77
C TRP A 59 20.40 -5.44 -12.45
N ASP A 60 19.65 -5.60 -11.39
CA ASP A 60 20.13 -5.90 -10.06
C ASP A 60 19.25 -7.02 -9.49
N GLN A 61 19.76 -8.25 -9.46
CA GLN A 61 19.00 -9.44 -9.07
C GLN A 61 18.56 -9.38 -7.61
N GLU A 62 19.48 -9.04 -6.70
CA GLU A 62 19.19 -8.98 -5.25
C GLU A 62 18.08 -7.96 -4.95
N ARG A 63 18.18 -6.82 -5.61
CA ARG A 63 17.18 -5.75 -5.45
C ARG A 63 15.82 -6.11 -6.09
N LEU A 64 15.85 -6.85 -7.19
CA LEU A 64 14.62 -7.32 -7.85
C LEU A 64 13.89 -8.34 -6.96
N GLU A 65 14.60 -9.29 -6.36
CA GLU A 65 14.07 -10.25 -5.40
C GLU A 65 13.45 -9.52 -4.20
N ALA A 66 14.15 -8.54 -3.62
CA ALA A 66 13.62 -7.76 -2.50
C ALA A 66 12.32 -7.01 -2.86
N PHE A 67 12.21 -6.47 -4.06
CA PHE A 67 10.97 -5.82 -4.52
C PHE A 67 9.83 -6.82 -4.73
N ALA A 68 10.12 -8.04 -5.17
CA ALA A 68 9.12 -9.07 -5.35
C ALA A 68 8.58 -9.56 -3.99
N ASP A 69 9.46 -9.84 -3.02
CA ASP A 69 9.12 -10.20 -1.65
C ASP A 69 8.29 -9.11 -0.94
N ASP A 70 8.69 -7.84 -1.08
CA ASP A 70 7.92 -6.71 -0.56
C ASP A 70 6.51 -6.62 -1.19
N LEU A 71 6.38 -6.90 -2.49
CA LEU A 71 5.08 -6.94 -3.17
C LEU A 71 4.22 -8.08 -2.65
N ASP A 72 4.76 -9.28 -2.50
CA ASP A 72 4.04 -10.44 -2.00
C ASP A 72 3.58 -10.19 -0.55
N THR A 73 4.45 -9.67 0.30
CA THR A 73 4.09 -9.22 1.66
C THR A 73 2.95 -8.20 1.66
N LEU A 74 2.92 -7.28 0.71
CA LEU A 74 1.83 -6.31 0.60
C LEU A 74 0.50 -6.96 0.22
N MET A 75 0.49 -8.11 -0.45
CA MET A 75 -0.75 -8.85 -0.77
C MET A 75 -1.46 -9.42 0.45
N ASP A 76 -0.79 -9.55 1.60
CA ASP A 76 -1.40 -9.95 2.88
C ASP A 76 -2.21 -8.82 3.53
N VAL A 77 -2.04 -7.58 3.07
CA VAL A 77 -2.81 -6.44 3.56
C VAL A 77 -4.21 -6.47 2.96
N ASP A 78 -5.25 -6.43 3.80
CA ASP A 78 -6.63 -6.36 3.34
C ASP A 78 -6.93 -5.02 2.62
N PHE A 79 -6.59 -4.98 1.34
CA PHE A 79 -6.83 -3.81 0.48
C PHE A 79 -8.31 -3.50 0.33
N LEU A 80 -9.17 -4.54 0.26
CA LEU A 80 -10.60 -4.37 -0.02
C LEU A 80 -11.33 -3.66 1.12
N ARG A 81 -10.85 -3.74 2.36
CA ARG A 81 -11.42 -2.96 3.48
C ARG A 81 -11.33 -1.44 3.28
N GLY A 82 -10.49 -0.98 2.35
CA GLY A 82 -10.39 0.42 1.96
C GLY A 82 -11.59 0.94 1.15
N PHE A 83 -12.58 0.08 0.82
CA PHE A 83 -13.74 0.41 -0.01
C PHE A 83 -15.08 0.19 0.70
N PRO A 84 -15.27 0.68 1.95
CA PRO A 84 -16.58 0.58 2.61
C PRO A 84 -17.61 1.44 1.90
N GLU A 85 -18.89 1.15 2.15
CA GLU A 85 -20.01 1.97 1.65
C GLU A 85 -19.83 3.44 2.08
N GLY A 86 -20.11 4.36 1.16
CA GLY A 86 -20.01 5.80 1.42
C GLY A 86 -18.61 6.39 1.24
N SER A 87 -17.58 5.56 1.00
CA SER A 87 -16.18 6.03 0.86
C SER A 87 -15.75 6.38 -0.58
N GLN A 88 -16.69 6.48 -1.51
CA GLN A 88 -16.43 6.77 -2.94
C GLN A 88 -16.16 8.25 -3.25
N ARG A 89 -16.12 9.11 -2.23
CA ARG A 89 -15.94 10.56 -2.37
C ARG A 89 -14.51 10.99 -2.03
N GLY A 90 -14.23 12.28 -2.24
CA GLY A 90 -12.93 12.91 -2.00
C GLY A 90 -12.04 12.92 -3.25
N THR A 91 -10.83 13.42 -3.15
CA THR A 91 -9.87 13.53 -4.27
C THR A 91 -9.39 12.13 -4.68
N THR A 92 -10.13 11.46 -5.54
CA THR A 92 -9.91 10.05 -5.90
C THR A 92 -10.01 9.82 -7.40
N ARG A 93 -9.36 8.76 -7.86
CA ARG A 93 -9.52 8.18 -9.20
C ARG A 93 -10.27 6.84 -9.17
N ALA A 94 -10.67 6.38 -7.98
CA ALA A 94 -11.52 5.20 -7.84
C ALA A 94 -12.91 5.51 -8.36
N LYS A 95 -13.34 4.79 -9.39
CA LYS A 95 -14.66 4.98 -10.01
C LYS A 95 -15.76 4.42 -9.10
N PRO A 96 -16.98 5.02 -9.11
CA PRO A 96 -18.14 4.52 -8.35
C PRO A 96 -18.50 3.07 -8.64
N GLU A 97 -18.23 2.59 -9.85
CA GLU A 97 -18.50 1.22 -10.30
C GLU A 97 -17.84 0.14 -9.43
N ILE A 98 -16.80 0.49 -8.65
CA ILE A 98 -16.20 -0.42 -7.65
C ILE A 98 -17.25 -0.85 -6.62
N TRP A 99 -18.08 0.08 -6.16
CA TRP A 99 -19.10 -0.19 -5.14
C TRP A 99 -20.34 -0.90 -5.71
N ASP A 100 -20.57 -0.76 -7.00
CA ASP A 100 -21.65 -1.43 -7.72
C ASP A 100 -21.26 -2.86 -8.13
N ASN A 101 -19.95 -3.15 -8.31
CA ASN A 101 -19.43 -4.42 -8.83
C ASN A 101 -18.35 -5.00 -7.90
N LYS A 102 -18.62 -5.08 -6.60
CA LYS A 102 -17.65 -5.49 -5.59
C LYS A 102 -17.04 -6.88 -5.82
N ASP A 103 -17.84 -7.82 -6.28
CA ASP A 103 -17.39 -9.19 -6.51
C ASP A 103 -16.36 -9.23 -7.66
N ASP A 104 -16.64 -8.58 -8.80
CA ASP A 104 -15.71 -8.49 -9.93
C ASP A 104 -14.43 -7.70 -9.54
N PHE A 105 -14.58 -6.63 -8.75
CA PHE A 105 -13.43 -5.90 -8.25
C PHE A 105 -12.55 -6.76 -7.35
N ALA A 106 -13.17 -7.58 -6.47
CA ALA A 106 -12.46 -8.51 -5.61
C ALA A 106 -11.78 -9.64 -6.41
N ASP A 107 -12.44 -10.16 -7.44
CA ASP A 107 -11.87 -11.18 -8.32
C ASP A 107 -10.64 -10.66 -9.07
N LYS A 108 -10.67 -9.43 -9.59
CA LYS A 108 -9.52 -8.80 -10.24
C LYS A 108 -8.36 -8.58 -9.26
N TYR A 109 -8.68 -8.25 -8.01
CA TYR A 109 -7.65 -8.14 -6.97
C TYR A 109 -7.05 -9.51 -6.63
N ALA A 110 -7.87 -10.56 -6.53
CA ALA A 110 -7.39 -11.92 -6.31
C ALA A 110 -6.49 -12.42 -7.46
N ASP A 111 -6.78 -12.03 -8.70
CA ASP A 111 -5.91 -12.34 -9.84
C ASP A 111 -4.56 -11.59 -9.75
N LEU A 112 -4.54 -10.36 -9.26
CA LEU A 112 -3.28 -9.65 -8.97
C LEU A 112 -2.49 -10.38 -7.87
N GLN A 113 -3.13 -10.83 -6.78
CA GLN A 113 -2.46 -11.58 -5.72
C GLN A 113 -1.78 -12.85 -6.25
N LYS A 114 -2.46 -13.60 -7.12
CA LYS A 114 -1.88 -14.80 -7.78
C LYS A 114 -0.69 -14.45 -8.67
N ALA A 115 -0.79 -13.38 -9.45
CA ALA A 115 0.28 -12.95 -10.34
C ALA A 115 1.53 -12.48 -9.55
N VAL A 116 1.33 -11.78 -8.43
CA VAL A 116 2.41 -11.35 -7.54
C VAL A 116 3.09 -12.55 -6.88
N ALA A 117 2.33 -13.51 -6.35
CA ALA A 117 2.91 -14.72 -5.76
C ALA A 117 3.76 -15.51 -6.78
N SER A 118 3.28 -15.64 -8.04
CA SER A 118 4.07 -16.26 -9.11
C SER A 118 5.33 -15.47 -9.44
N LEU A 119 5.24 -14.15 -9.44
CA LEU A 119 6.40 -13.28 -9.67
C LEU A 119 7.45 -13.44 -8.59
N ASP A 120 7.06 -13.52 -7.31
CA ASP A 120 7.97 -13.71 -6.19
C ASP A 120 8.71 -15.05 -6.28
N GLU A 121 7.96 -16.15 -6.51
CA GLU A 121 8.56 -17.48 -6.72
C GLU A 121 9.58 -17.50 -7.85
N VAL A 122 9.27 -16.84 -8.98
CA VAL A 122 10.13 -16.80 -10.16
C VAL A 122 11.31 -15.83 -9.98
N ALA A 123 11.13 -14.73 -9.25
CA ALA A 123 12.20 -13.78 -8.95
C ALA A 123 13.39 -14.45 -8.27
N ALA A 124 13.13 -15.37 -7.34
CA ALA A 124 14.16 -16.14 -6.62
C ALA A 124 14.98 -17.07 -7.52
N THR A 125 14.54 -17.36 -8.75
CA THR A 125 15.27 -18.26 -9.67
C THR A 125 16.45 -17.58 -10.39
N GLY A 126 16.43 -16.26 -10.52
CA GLY A 126 17.37 -15.48 -11.32
C GLY A 126 17.24 -15.66 -12.84
N ASP A 127 16.24 -16.41 -13.32
CA ASP A 127 15.95 -16.57 -14.75
C ASP A 127 15.27 -15.30 -15.29
N ARG A 128 16.06 -14.46 -15.97
CA ARG A 128 15.61 -13.16 -16.48
C ARG A 128 14.46 -13.25 -17.46
N ASP A 129 14.41 -14.29 -18.29
CA ASP A 129 13.34 -14.46 -19.28
C ASP A 129 12.04 -14.89 -18.59
N ALA A 130 12.12 -15.75 -17.57
CA ALA A 130 10.99 -16.11 -16.75
C ALA A 130 10.48 -14.92 -15.95
N ILE A 131 11.37 -14.18 -15.28
CA ILE A 131 11.04 -12.96 -14.53
C ILE A 131 10.35 -11.92 -15.44
N ALA A 132 10.86 -11.72 -16.65
CA ALA A 132 10.24 -10.77 -17.57
C ALA A 132 8.81 -11.16 -17.95
N ARG A 133 8.52 -12.46 -18.09
CA ARG A 133 7.14 -12.95 -18.33
C ARG A 133 6.24 -12.70 -17.15
N GLU A 134 6.69 -12.96 -15.93
CA GLU A 134 5.89 -12.75 -14.72
C GLU A 134 5.68 -11.26 -14.42
N VAL A 135 6.68 -10.41 -14.67
CA VAL A 135 6.53 -8.95 -14.60
C VAL A 135 5.47 -8.48 -15.61
N ALA A 136 5.45 -9.03 -16.82
CA ALA A 136 4.41 -8.70 -17.81
C ALA A 136 3.02 -9.16 -17.35
N ALA A 137 2.89 -10.40 -16.86
CA ALA A 137 1.63 -10.95 -16.35
C ALA A 137 1.08 -10.14 -15.16
N THR A 138 1.94 -9.75 -14.22
CA THR A 138 1.57 -8.88 -13.08
C THR A 138 1.11 -7.50 -13.59
N GLY A 139 1.81 -6.94 -14.58
CA GLY A 139 1.40 -5.70 -15.24
C GLY A 139 0.02 -5.78 -15.90
N ASP A 140 -0.29 -6.90 -16.54
CA ASP A 140 -1.59 -7.15 -17.17
C ASP A 140 -2.70 -7.27 -16.12
N ALA A 141 -2.46 -7.92 -14.97
CA ALA A 141 -3.40 -7.96 -13.86
C ALA A 141 -3.67 -6.55 -13.28
N CYS A 142 -2.63 -5.73 -13.08
CA CYS A 142 -2.79 -4.33 -12.70
C CYS A 142 -3.66 -3.57 -13.71
N LYS A 143 -3.38 -3.75 -15.00
CA LYS A 143 -4.08 -3.08 -16.10
C LYS A 143 -5.55 -3.48 -16.16
N ALA A 144 -5.89 -4.74 -15.99
CA ALA A 144 -7.27 -5.25 -16.05
C ALA A 144 -8.17 -4.55 -15.02
N CYS A 145 -7.67 -4.33 -13.79
CA CYS A 145 -8.38 -3.56 -12.78
C CYS A 145 -8.42 -2.06 -13.13
N HIS A 146 -7.33 -1.48 -13.58
CA HIS A 146 -7.22 -0.05 -13.88
C HIS A 146 -8.08 0.38 -15.07
N ASP A 147 -8.22 -0.43 -16.10
CA ASP A 147 -9.04 -0.10 -17.26
C ASP A 147 -10.51 0.09 -16.87
N GLU A 148 -10.99 -0.69 -15.91
CA GLU A 148 -12.38 -0.69 -15.51
C GLU A 148 -12.67 0.25 -14.34
N TYR A 149 -11.82 0.24 -13.30
CA TYR A 149 -12.09 0.85 -12.01
C TYR A 149 -11.30 2.12 -11.70
N LYS A 150 -10.35 2.53 -12.54
CA LYS A 150 -9.55 3.73 -12.35
C LYS A 150 -9.89 4.79 -13.39
N ALA A 151 -10.32 5.96 -12.95
CA ALA A 151 -10.53 7.11 -13.82
C ALA A 151 -9.20 7.69 -14.34
N LYS A 152 -9.22 8.30 -15.54
CA LYS A 152 -8.07 9.03 -16.10
C LYS A 152 -7.68 10.20 -15.21
N ASP A 153 -8.68 10.98 -14.81
CA ASP A 153 -8.53 12.19 -14.00
C ASP A 153 -9.16 12.00 -12.62
N TYR A 154 -8.86 12.90 -11.69
CA TYR A 154 -9.54 12.93 -10.41
C TYR A 154 -11.01 13.29 -10.62
N LEU A 155 -11.90 12.59 -9.89
CA LEU A 155 -13.34 12.68 -10.09
C LEU A 155 -13.98 13.81 -9.28
N TYR A 156 -13.33 14.28 -8.20
CA TYR A 156 -13.85 15.29 -7.26
C TYR A 156 -12.73 16.24 -6.83
#